data_9b2d1b93a823352bbd653b36a9f3437d
#
_entry.id   9b2d1b93a823352bbd653b36a9f3437d
#
_cell.length_a   1.000
_cell.length_b   1.000
_cell.length_c   1.000
_cell.angle_alpha   90.00
_cell.angle_beta   90.00
_cell.angle_gamma   90.00
#
_symmetry.space_group_name_H-M   'P 1'
#
loop_
_entity.id
_entity.type
_entity.pdbx_description
1 polymer ?
#
loop_
_entity_poly.entity_id
_entity_poly.type
_entity_poly.pdbx_seq_one_letter_code
_entity_poly.pdbx_strand_id
1 'polypeptide(L)'
;MGLMTRPCPICSCTDAQPILANPMAAVGGFDMSCRVVRCNHCGFHYARELPDADTFNAYYQSVSKYDAPEAVAPVDRARVDASVNFLERFIDKSESVADLGCGYGALLGGLQAAGWHHLQGLDPAPNSAHAALKMFGVRNVYRGMMTEAHEVLNLQSVDLVCIMCVLEHLPQLRQDMARLLVSLRPGCKILLEVPAIECFLKPDCEPFGEFSLEHIQFFDTVALINLMQSLGARQLALDLLDLPMVASGSMLGLFEWSGSIPLKPVFQRSESQAMKAYIEASQQQLDNALRRIPAGRVIIYGAGSHTARLLAFLERIPGCEVLGIVDNNPNLEGKRMGRWTVRAPSSIKETPDIAVLVSSYRSQEAIAAHLRETVPNPLVLLYH
;
A
#
# COMPACT_ATOMS: atom_id res chain seq x y z
N MET A 1 9.95 -6.89 21.23
CA MET A 1 8.59 -6.31 21.08
C MET A 1 7.65 -7.43 20.69
N GLY A 2 6.53 -7.58 21.37
CA GLY A 2 5.57 -8.67 21.09
C GLY A 2 4.60 -8.26 20.00
N LEU A 3 4.32 -9.17 19.05
CA LEU A 3 3.23 -8.98 18.11
C LEU A 3 1.89 -9.08 18.84
N MET A 4 0.98 -8.14 18.57
CA MET A 4 -0.38 -8.17 19.12
C MET A 4 -1.32 -8.84 18.13
N THR A 5 -2.03 -9.89 18.61
CA THR A 5 -3.06 -10.57 17.84
C THR A 5 -4.36 -9.76 17.86
N ARG A 6 -4.97 -9.51 16.70
CA ARG A 6 -6.23 -8.76 16.57
C ARG A 6 -7.36 -9.63 16.02
N PRO A 7 -8.63 -9.32 16.35
CA PRO A 7 -9.79 -9.90 15.69
C PRO A 7 -9.92 -9.40 14.25
N CYS A 8 -10.86 -9.95 13.49
CA CYS A 8 -11.19 -9.47 12.15
C CYS A 8 -11.57 -7.97 12.19
N PRO A 9 -10.88 -7.11 11.43
CA PRO A 9 -11.14 -5.66 11.45
C PRO A 9 -12.51 -5.26 10.90
N ILE A 10 -13.22 -6.16 10.22
CA ILE A 10 -14.56 -5.89 9.67
C ILE A 10 -15.65 -6.37 10.61
N CYS A 11 -15.66 -7.65 10.99
CA CYS A 11 -16.77 -8.25 11.73
C CYS A 11 -16.45 -8.59 13.19
N SER A 12 -15.25 -8.29 13.66
CA SER A 12 -14.75 -8.55 15.02
C SER A 12 -14.70 -10.04 15.42
N CYS A 13 -14.88 -10.98 14.49
CA CYS A 13 -14.74 -12.39 14.73
C CYS A 13 -13.27 -12.74 15.03
N THR A 14 -13.03 -13.57 16.04
CA THR A 14 -11.69 -14.03 16.42
C THR A 14 -11.27 -15.32 15.70
N ASP A 15 -12.23 -16.02 15.10
CA ASP A 15 -11.99 -17.27 14.37
C ASP A 15 -11.55 -16.97 12.93
N ALA A 16 -10.31 -17.37 12.61
CA ALA A 16 -9.69 -17.15 11.31
C ALA A 16 -8.66 -18.24 11.01
N GLN A 17 -8.59 -18.64 9.76
CA GLN A 17 -7.63 -19.63 9.28
C GLN A 17 -6.40 -18.98 8.67
N PRO A 18 -5.17 -19.44 8.95
CA PRO A 18 -3.95 -18.98 8.29
C PRO A 18 -3.98 -19.33 6.78
N ILE A 19 -3.57 -18.37 5.94
CA ILE A 19 -3.44 -18.59 4.48
C ILE A 19 -2.02 -18.35 3.98
N LEU A 20 -1.26 -17.48 4.65
CA LEU A 20 0.12 -17.18 4.27
C LEU A 20 0.93 -16.75 5.49
N ALA A 21 2.11 -17.34 5.66
CA ALA A 21 3.18 -16.75 6.43
C ALA A 21 3.96 -15.79 5.51
N ASN A 22 4.06 -14.52 5.88
CA ASN A 22 4.77 -13.50 5.12
C ASN A 22 6.03 -13.07 5.89
N PRO A 23 7.11 -13.87 5.85
CA PRO A 23 8.35 -13.53 6.53
C PRO A 23 9.05 -12.39 5.78
N MET A 24 9.50 -11.39 6.53
CA MET A 24 10.23 -10.24 5.99
C MET A 24 11.46 -9.98 6.85
N ALA A 25 12.59 -9.66 6.22
CA ALA A 25 13.71 -9.13 6.97
C ALA A 25 13.35 -7.76 7.56
N ALA A 26 13.78 -7.49 8.78
CA ALA A 26 13.51 -6.20 9.42
C ALA A 26 14.09 -5.04 8.59
N VAL A 27 13.33 -3.96 8.42
CA VAL A 27 13.72 -2.76 7.68
C VAL A 27 13.78 -1.58 8.64
N GLY A 28 14.95 -0.90 8.71
CA GLY A 28 15.15 0.20 9.66
C GLY A 28 15.04 -0.21 11.13
N GLY A 29 15.13 -1.51 11.43
CA GLY A 29 14.95 -2.07 12.79
C GLY A 29 13.50 -2.52 13.08
N PHE A 30 12.58 -2.34 12.15
CA PHE A 30 11.17 -2.75 12.30
C PHE A 30 10.96 -4.13 11.67
N ASP A 31 10.44 -5.08 12.45
CA ASP A 31 9.98 -6.37 11.95
C ASP A 31 8.52 -6.25 11.49
N MET A 32 8.34 -6.33 10.18
CA MET A 32 7.03 -6.26 9.52
C MET A 32 6.55 -7.64 9.04
N SER A 33 7.14 -8.72 9.53
CA SER A 33 6.65 -10.07 9.28
C SER A 33 5.24 -10.23 9.85
N CYS A 34 4.36 -10.89 9.10
CA CYS A 34 2.99 -11.12 9.56
C CYS A 34 2.45 -12.47 9.08
N ARG A 35 1.39 -12.93 9.73
CA ARG A 35 0.55 -14.00 9.19
C ARG A 35 -0.72 -13.42 8.59
N VAL A 36 -0.92 -13.66 7.30
CA VAL A 36 -2.18 -13.33 6.65
C VAL A 36 -3.17 -14.45 6.91
N VAL A 37 -4.34 -14.08 7.38
CA VAL A 37 -5.43 -15.00 7.70
C VAL A 37 -6.70 -14.64 6.94
N ARG A 38 -7.60 -15.62 6.76
CA ARG A 38 -8.96 -15.42 6.28
C ARG A 38 -9.94 -15.59 7.43
N CYS A 39 -10.80 -14.60 7.67
CA CYS A 39 -11.85 -14.67 8.67
C CYS A 39 -12.87 -15.76 8.33
N ASN A 40 -13.16 -16.66 9.28
CA ASN A 40 -14.12 -17.74 9.04
C ASN A 40 -15.58 -17.26 9.02
N HIS A 41 -15.88 -16.08 9.56
CA HIS A 41 -17.23 -15.51 9.52
C HIS A 41 -17.52 -14.74 8.21
N CYS A 42 -16.76 -13.68 7.93
CA CYS A 42 -17.06 -12.81 6.77
C CYS A 42 -16.15 -13.03 5.56
N GLY A 43 -15.12 -13.86 5.65
CA GLY A 43 -14.20 -14.18 4.56
C GLY A 43 -13.09 -13.12 4.34
N PHE A 44 -13.02 -12.07 5.14
CA PHE A 44 -12.01 -11.01 4.99
C PHE A 44 -10.58 -11.50 5.22
N HIS A 45 -9.64 -10.98 4.41
CA HIS A 45 -8.22 -11.30 4.50
C HIS A 45 -7.44 -10.16 5.17
N TYR A 46 -6.64 -10.48 6.19
CA TYR A 46 -5.90 -9.47 6.95
C TYR A 46 -4.66 -10.04 7.65
N ALA A 47 -3.69 -9.18 7.94
CA ALA A 47 -2.57 -9.52 8.82
C ALA A 47 -3.08 -9.64 10.25
N ARG A 48 -2.93 -10.82 10.87
CA ARG A 48 -3.49 -11.12 12.19
C ARG A 48 -2.66 -10.55 13.33
N GLU A 49 -1.34 -10.64 13.22
CA GLU A 49 -0.42 -10.08 14.17
C GLU A 49 0.18 -8.79 13.59
N LEU A 50 0.23 -7.76 14.41
CA LEU A 50 0.84 -6.47 14.07
C LEU A 50 1.80 -6.04 15.17
N PRO A 51 2.84 -5.25 14.85
CA PRO A 51 3.53 -4.46 15.86
C PRO A 51 2.54 -3.58 16.63
N ASP A 52 2.93 -3.13 17.81
CA ASP A 52 2.14 -2.13 18.53
C ASP A 52 2.01 -0.82 17.73
N ALA A 53 1.01 0.01 18.09
CA ALA A 53 0.69 1.23 17.35
C ALA A 53 1.87 2.22 17.32
N ASP A 54 2.66 2.31 18.39
CA ASP A 54 3.80 3.22 18.46
C ASP A 54 4.90 2.78 17.49
N THR A 55 5.17 1.47 17.41
CA THR A 55 6.11 0.89 16.43
C THR A 55 5.63 1.15 15.00
N PHE A 56 4.33 0.97 14.72
CA PHE A 56 3.75 1.20 13.40
C PHE A 56 3.86 2.68 13.00
N ASN A 57 3.53 3.60 13.91
CA ASN A 57 3.65 5.05 13.69
C ASN A 57 5.11 5.47 13.49
N ALA A 58 6.05 4.93 14.28
CA ALA A 58 7.48 5.21 14.14
C ALA A 58 8.02 4.73 12.78
N TYR A 59 7.56 3.56 12.29
CA TYR A 59 7.88 3.09 10.94
C TYR A 59 7.43 4.09 9.88
N TYR A 60 6.16 4.52 9.90
CA TYR A 60 5.63 5.50 8.94
C TYR A 60 6.39 6.82 8.97
N GLN A 61 6.76 7.32 10.14
CA GLN A 61 7.52 8.57 10.25
C GLN A 61 8.96 8.48 9.74
N SER A 62 9.58 7.29 9.81
CA SER A 62 11.01 7.11 9.51
C SER A 62 11.31 6.50 8.14
N VAL A 63 10.36 5.76 7.57
CA VAL A 63 10.58 4.95 6.35
C VAL A 63 9.61 5.33 5.23
N SER A 64 8.60 6.17 5.53
CA SER A 64 7.58 6.59 4.56
C SER A 64 8.21 7.15 3.28
N LYS A 65 7.78 6.65 2.13
CA LYS A 65 8.25 7.02 0.78
C LYS A 65 7.65 8.33 0.24
N TYR A 66 6.92 9.07 1.07
CA TYR A 66 6.16 10.27 0.63
C TYR A 66 7.03 11.53 0.58
N ASP A 67 8.20 11.44 -0.04
CA ASP A 67 8.83 12.63 -0.60
C ASP A 67 8.06 13.05 -1.84
N ALA A 68 7.70 14.33 -1.91
CA ALA A 68 6.96 14.84 -3.06
C ALA A 68 7.75 14.58 -4.35
N PRO A 69 7.16 13.91 -5.34
CA PRO A 69 7.84 13.65 -6.60
C PRO A 69 8.07 14.96 -7.35
N GLU A 70 9.10 15.01 -8.21
CA GLU A 70 9.32 16.16 -9.08
C GLU A 70 8.21 16.31 -10.14
N ALA A 71 7.58 15.20 -10.51
CA ALA A 71 6.46 15.15 -11.46
C ALA A 71 5.50 14.03 -11.10
N VAL A 72 4.23 14.19 -11.50
CA VAL A 72 3.21 13.14 -11.34
C VAL A 72 3.57 11.95 -12.22
N ALA A 73 3.72 10.77 -11.63
CA ALA A 73 3.99 9.55 -12.38
C ALA A 73 2.80 9.23 -13.32
N PRO A 74 3.04 8.64 -14.50
CA PRO A 74 1.96 8.27 -15.43
C PRO A 74 0.90 7.37 -14.78
N VAL A 75 1.30 6.47 -13.89
CA VAL A 75 0.39 5.60 -13.14
C VAL A 75 -0.53 6.39 -12.20
N ASP A 76 0.01 7.37 -11.48
CA ASP A 76 -0.78 8.20 -10.56
C ASP A 76 -1.75 9.10 -11.34
N ARG A 77 -1.32 9.61 -12.48
CA ARG A 77 -2.19 10.38 -13.39
C ARG A 77 -3.37 9.53 -13.88
N ALA A 78 -3.11 8.29 -14.33
CA ALA A 78 -4.16 7.39 -14.79
C ALA A 78 -5.18 7.06 -13.68
N ARG A 79 -4.71 6.90 -12.44
CA ARG A 79 -5.59 6.69 -11.27
C ARG A 79 -6.43 7.92 -10.96
N VAL A 80 -5.82 9.10 -10.98
CA VAL A 80 -6.52 10.37 -10.76
C VAL A 80 -7.59 10.58 -11.84
N ASP A 81 -7.24 10.40 -13.11
CA ASP A 81 -8.19 10.54 -14.23
C ASP A 81 -9.38 9.56 -14.08
N ALA A 82 -9.11 8.31 -13.71
CA ALA A 82 -10.16 7.33 -13.46
C ALA A 82 -11.06 7.73 -12.28
N SER A 83 -10.49 8.24 -11.19
CA SER A 83 -11.24 8.70 -10.02
C SER A 83 -12.08 9.94 -10.31
N VAL A 84 -11.54 10.90 -11.06
CA VAL A 84 -12.28 12.09 -11.52
C VAL A 84 -13.45 11.68 -12.41
N ASN A 85 -13.21 10.84 -13.43
CA ASN A 85 -14.26 10.34 -14.32
C ASN A 85 -15.34 9.55 -13.57
N PHE A 86 -14.95 8.79 -12.53
CA PHE A 86 -15.91 8.10 -11.68
C PHE A 86 -16.79 9.11 -10.92
N LEU A 87 -16.18 10.12 -10.30
CA LEU A 87 -16.89 11.14 -9.51
C LEU A 87 -17.81 12.01 -10.37
N GLU A 88 -17.44 12.37 -11.60
CA GLU A 88 -18.28 13.16 -12.51
C GLU A 88 -19.66 12.55 -12.77
N ARG A 89 -19.81 11.24 -12.56
CA ARG A 89 -21.08 10.53 -12.69
C ARG A 89 -22.05 10.74 -11.53
N PHE A 90 -21.55 11.16 -10.36
CA PHE A 90 -22.31 11.12 -9.10
C PHE A 90 -22.22 12.39 -8.25
N ILE A 91 -21.24 13.26 -8.51
CA ILE A 91 -20.89 14.39 -7.64
C ILE A 91 -20.94 15.68 -8.45
N ASP A 92 -21.71 16.67 -7.96
CA ASP A 92 -21.74 18.00 -8.56
C ASP A 92 -20.43 18.75 -8.25
N LYS A 93 -19.94 19.52 -9.23
CA LYS A 93 -18.69 20.28 -9.08
C LYS A 93 -18.74 21.44 -8.07
N SER A 94 -19.94 21.81 -7.63
CA SER A 94 -20.17 22.77 -6.55
C SER A 94 -20.03 22.14 -5.15
N GLU A 95 -20.03 20.79 -5.05
CA GLU A 95 -19.87 20.09 -3.77
C GLU A 95 -18.46 20.28 -3.21
N SER A 96 -18.39 20.41 -1.87
CA SER A 96 -17.13 20.54 -1.14
C SER A 96 -16.49 19.17 -0.92
N VAL A 97 -15.19 19.07 -1.18
CA VAL A 97 -14.41 17.82 -1.12
C VAL A 97 -13.28 17.91 -0.10
N ALA A 98 -13.15 16.89 0.75
CA ALA A 98 -11.99 16.68 1.60
C ALA A 98 -11.29 15.37 1.22
N ASP A 99 -9.98 15.42 0.95
CA ASP A 99 -9.14 14.26 0.65
C ASP A 99 -8.26 13.95 1.87
N LEU A 100 -8.54 12.81 2.53
CA LEU A 100 -7.87 12.37 3.75
C LEU A 100 -6.79 11.33 3.43
N GLY A 101 -5.53 11.68 3.65
CA GLY A 101 -4.36 10.98 3.13
C GLY A 101 -4.03 11.44 1.72
N CYS A 102 -4.12 12.76 1.48
CA CYS A 102 -4.03 13.34 0.13
C CYS A 102 -2.62 13.28 -0.49
N GLY A 103 -1.60 12.83 0.25
CA GLY A 103 -0.22 12.80 -0.21
C GLY A 103 0.22 14.18 -0.71
N TYR A 104 0.78 14.22 -1.92
CA TYR A 104 1.18 15.47 -2.57
C TYR A 104 0.04 16.19 -3.32
N GLY A 105 -1.23 15.78 -3.09
CA GLY A 105 -2.42 16.46 -3.61
C GLY A 105 -2.80 16.13 -5.04
N ALA A 106 -2.40 14.96 -5.56
CA ALA A 106 -2.66 14.59 -6.96
C ALA A 106 -4.16 14.55 -7.29
N LEU A 107 -5.00 13.91 -6.44
CA LEU A 107 -6.45 13.87 -6.63
C LEU A 107 -7.05 15.28 -6.57
N LEU A 108 -6.66 16.08 -5.58
CA LEU A 108 -7.13 17.46 -5.45
C LEU A 108 -6.78 18.29 -6.69
N GLY A 109 -5.57 18.13 -7.23
CA GLY A 109 -5.15 18.77 -8.48
C GLY A 109 -5.99 18.34 -9.68
N GLY A 110 -6.29 17.04 -9.80
CA GLY A 110 -7.16 16.50 -10.84
C GLY A 110 -8.59 17.03 -10.74
N LEU A 111 -9.17 17.05 -9.55
CA LEU A 111 -10.49 17.61 -9.29
C LEU A 111 -10.54 19.11 -9.61
N GLN A 112 -9.52 19.88 -9.19
CA GLN A 112 -9.42 21.30 -9.52
C GLN A 112 -9.37 21.54 -11.03
N ALA A 113 -8.57 20.77 -11.76
CA ALA A 113 -8.49 20.84 -13.22
C ALA A 113 -9.81 20.47 -13.90
N ALA A 114 -10.59 19.58 -13.30
CA ALA A 114 -11.92 19.20 -13.78
C ALA A 114 -13.06 20.17 -13.37
N GLY A 115 -12.74 21.20 -12.57
CA GLY A 115 -13.66 22.30 -12.22
C GLY A 115 -14.27 22.25 -10.82
N TRP A 116 -13.80 21.40 -9.91
CA TRP A 116 -14.14 21.51 -8.49
C TRP A 116 -13.32 22.62 -7.84
N HIS A 117 -13.93 23.45 -6.99
CA HIS A 117 -13.29 24.62 -6.40
C HIS A 117 -13.23 24.61 -4.87
N HIS A 118 -14.10 23.83 -4.22
CA HIS A 118 -14.17 23.71 -2.75
C HIS A 118 -13.39 22.50 -2.27
N LEU A 119 -12.06 22.57 -2.36
CA LEU A 119 -11.15 21.45 -2.12
C LEU A 119 -10.32 21.70 -0.86
N GLN A 120 -10.17 20.67 -0.04
CA GLN A 120 -9.23 20.65 1.08
C GLN A 120 -8.61 19.25 1.23
N GLY A 121 -7.41 19.18 1.80
CA GLY A 121 -6.69 17.94 2.01
C GLY A 121 -6.08 17.85 3.39
N LEU A 122 -5.85 16.62 3.84
CA LEU A 122 -5.16 16.31 5.09
C LEU A 122 -4.17 15.17 4.84
N ASP A 123 -2.93 15.34 5.29
CA ASP A 123 -1.89 14.31 5.15
C ASP A 123 -0.84 14.43 6.26
N PRO A 124 -0.32 13.32 6.84
CA PRO A 124 0.69 13.38 7.89
C PRO A 124 2.08 13.80 7.41
N ALA A 125 2.39 13.67 6.11
CA ALA A 125 3.71 13.98 5.58
C ALA A 125 3.99 15.48 5.65
N PRO A 126 5.18 15.90 6.12
CA PRO A 126 5.48 17.30 6.40
C PRO A 126 5.50 18.18 5.15
N ASN A 127 5.73 17.60 3.97
CA ASN A 127 5.89 18.33 2.70
C ASN A 127 4.61 18.35 1.84
N SER A 128 3.53 17.68 2.24
CA SER A 128 2.31 17.53 1.44
C SER A 128 1.69 18.87 1.03
N ALA A 129 1.53 19.80 1.96
CA ALA A 129 0.97 21.12 1.67
C ALA A 129 1.82 21.92 0.68
N HIS A 130 3.15 21.89 0.86
CA HIS A 130 4.08 22.58 -0.08
C HIS A 130 4.02 21.94 -1.48
N ALA A 131 3.98 20.62 -1.55
CA ALA A 131 3.92 19.90 -2.81
C ALA A 131 2.60 20.15 -3.56
N ALA A 132 1.46 20.09 -2.89
CA ALA A 132 0.15 20.37 -3.46
C ALA A 132 0.06 21.80 -4.02
N LEU A 133 0.59 22.77 -3.26
CA LEU A 133 0.66 24.16 -3.74
C LEU A 133 1.56 24.30 -4.96
N LYS A 134 2.78 23.72 -4.92
CA LYS A 134 3.77 23.85 -5.98
C LYS A 134 3.33 23.15 -7.27
N MET A 135 2.77 21.95 -7.17
CA MET A 135 2.45 21.13 -8.33
C MET A 135 1.09 21.47 -8.95
N PHE A 136 0.12 21.84 -8.14
CA PHE A 136 -1.29 21.97 -8.57
C PHE A 136 -1.93 23.31 -8.20
N GLY A 137 -1.28 24.16 -7.39
CA GLY A 137 -1.88 25.40 -6.90
C GLY A 137 -2.94 25.20 -5.79
N VAL A 138 -3.07 23.99 -5.25
CA VAL A 138 -3.99 23.68 -4.16
C VAL A 138 -3.43 24.22 -2.84
N ARG A 139 -4.19 25.10 -2.17
CA ARG A 139 -3.73 25.84 -0.98
C ARG A 139 -4.18 25.25 0.35
N ASN A 140 -5.35 24.60 0.37
CA ASN A 140 -6.01 24.17 1.60
C ASN A 140 -5.62 22.72 1.92
N VAL A 141 -4.33 22.45 2.08
CA VAL A 141 -3.80 21.17 2.53
C VAL A 141 -3.16 21.36 3.91
N TYR A 142 -3.57 20.53 4.84
CA TYR A 142 -3.21 20.61 6.24
C TYR A 142 -2.42 19.37 6.65
N ARG A 143 -1.60 19.51 7.70
CA ARG A 143 -0.88 18.38 8.26
C ARG A 143 -1.69 17.73 9.37
N GLY A 144 -1.87 16.41 9.31
CA GLY A 144 -2.55 15.62 10.35
C GLY A 144 -2.85 14.20 9.87
N MET A 145 -3.16 13.33 10.83
CA MET A 145 -3.61 11.98 10.55
C MET A 145 -5.11 11.98 10.20
N MET A 146 -5.56 10.99 9.40
CA MET A 146 -7.00 10.81 9.10
C MET A 146 -7.84 10.70 10.39
N THR A 147 -7.30 10.09 11.44
CA THR A 147 -7.96 9.93 12.75
C THR A 147 -8.19 11.27 13.48
N GLU A 148 -7.46 12.32 13.11
CA GLU A 148 -7.52 13.68 13.67
C GLU A 148 -8.27 14.65 12.74
N ALA A 149 -8.82 14.15 11.62
CA ALA A 149 -9.43 15.00 10.59
C ALA A 149 -10.52 15.94 11.16
N HIS A 150 -11.31 15.50 12.13
CA HIS A 150 -12.38 16.29 12.78
C HIS A 150 -11.85 17.44 13.65
N GLU A 151 -10.57 17.41 14.04
CA GLU A 151 -9.92 18.48 14.80
C GLU A 151 -9.34 19.56 13.88
N VAL A 152 -8.97 19.17 12.65
CA VAL A 152 -8.28 20.03 11.69
C VAL A 152 -9.23 20.62 10.65
N LEU A 153 -10.23 19.83 10.23
CA LEU A 153 -11.16 20.17 9.16
C LEU A 153 -12.58 20.29 9.72
N ASN A 154 -13.37 21.22 9.18
CA ASN A 154 -14.82 21.28 9.46
C ASN A 154 -15.58 20.23 8.63
N LEU A 155 -15.52 18.98 9.06
CA LEU A 155 -16.12 17.85 8.34
C LEU A 155 -17.65 17.93 8.24
N GLN A 156 -18.32 18.70 9.10
CA GLN A 156 -19.78 18.91 9.03
C GLN A 156 -20.19 19.72 7.79
N SER A 157 -19.28 20.47 7.19
CA SER A 157 -19.54 21.27 5.98
C SER A 157 -19.08 20.57 4.69
N VAL A 158 -18.58 19.33 4.77
CA VAL A 158 -18.06 18.58 3.64
C VAL A 158 -19.16 17.72 3.01
N ASP A 159 -19.26 17.75 1.67
CA ASP A 159 -20.21 16.97 0.89
C ASP A 159 -19.65 15.60 0.48
N LEU A 160 -18.34 15.56 0.18
CA LEU A 160 -17.61 14.36 -0.21
C LEU A 160 -16.29 14.24 0.56
N VAL A 161 -16.08 13.11 1.19
CA VAL A 161 -14.77 12.71 1.74
C VAL A 161 -14.15 11.67 0.82
N CYS A 162 -12.91 11.90 0.38
CA CYS A 162 -12.11 10.94 -0.37
C CYS A 162 -11.05 10.32 0.55
N ILE A 163 -10.84 9.00 0.43
CA ILE A 163 -9.82 8.25 1.17
C ILE A 163 -9.22 7.26 0.17
N MET A 164 -8.06 7.63 -0.40
CA MET A 164 -7.47 6.93 -1.51
C MET A 164 -6.24 6.13 -1.06
N CYS A 165 -6.33 4.79 -1.08
CA CYS A 165 -5.23 3.89 -0.69
C CYS A 165 -4.69 4.17 0.74
N VAL A 166 -5.62 4.27 1.71
CA VAL A 166 -5.31 4.49 3.13
C VAL A 166 -5.82 3.34 4.00
N LEU A 167 -6.98 2.79 3.67
CA LEU A 167 -7.66 1.79 4.51
C LEU A 167 -6.83 0.52 4.71
N GLU A 168 -6.07 0.13 3.70
CA GLU A 168 -5.18 -1.05 3.73
C GLU A 168 -4.05 -0.93 4.75
N HIS A 169 -3.77 0.28 5.21
CA HIS A 169 -2.72 0.60 6.18
C HIS A 169 -3.22 0.76 7.62
N LEU A 170 -4.54 0.85 7.86
CA LEU A 170 -5.09 1.21 9.18
C LEU A 170 -5.11 0.03 10.15
N PRO A 171 -4.32 0.03 11.24
CA PRO A 171 -4.36 -1.05 12.23
C PRO A 171 -5.72 -1.18 12.91
N GLN A 172 -6.38 -0.06 13.20
CA GLN A 172 -7.68 0.01 13.87
C GLN A 172 -8.82 0.35 12.90
N LEU A 173 -8.77 -0.21 11.68
CA LEU A 173 -9.64 0.10 10.54
C LEU A 173 -11.10 0.43 10.91
N ARG A 174 -11.80 -0.48 11.59
CA ARG A 174 -13.22 -0.30 11.93
C ARG A 174 -13.46 0.86 12.88
N GLN A 175 -12.57 1.03 13.86
CA GLN A 175 -12.69 2.07 14.89
C GLN A 175 -12.41 3.44 14.28
N ASP A 176 -11.39 3.55 13.43
CA ASP A 176 -10.99 4.79 12.77
C ASP A 176 -12.05 5.24 11.78
N MET A 177 -12.60 4.31 10.97
CA MET A 177 -13.71 4.60 10.08
C MET A 177 -14.99 4.98 10.84
N ALA A 178 -15.30 4.32 11.96
CA ALA A 178 -16.46 4.68 12.77
C ALA A 178 -16.34 6.11 13.35
N ARG A 179 -15.16 6.48 13.85
CA ARG A 179 -14.88 7.84 14.35
C ARG A 179 -15.05 8.89 13.26
N LEU A 180 -14.49 8.62 12.09
CA LEU A 180 -14.64 9.50 10.93
C LEU A 180 -16.11 9.68 10.56
N LEU A 181 -16.85 8.60 10.37
CA LEU A 181 -18.24 8.66 9.91
C LEU A 181 -19.14 9.44 10.86
N VAL A 182 -18.99 9.26 12.18
CA VAL A 182 -19.80 10.01 13.15
C VAL A 182 -19.44 11.52 13.22
N SER A 183 -18.30 11.93 12.68
CA SER A 183 -17.92 13.33 12.55
C SER A 183 -18.46 13.99 11.28
N LEU A 184 -19.03 13.21 10.35
CA LEU A 184 -19.64 13.69 9.12
C LEU A 184 -21.13 14.03 9.34
N ARG A 185 -21.69 14.95 8.54
CA ARG A 185 -23.12 15.12 8.46
C ARG A 185 -23.82 13.95 7.77
N PRO A 186 -25.05 13.59 8.14
CA PRO A 186 -25.84 12.64 7.37
C PRO A 186 -25.97 13.08 5.90
N GLY A 187 -25.88 12.13 4.97
CA GLY A 187 -25.89 12.38 3.53
C GLY A 187 -24.51 12.76 2.95
N CYS A 188 -23.47 12.95 3.77
CA CYS A 188 -22.10 13.09 3.26
C CYS A 188 -21.71 11.83 2.47
N LYS A 189 -21.11 12.02 1.31
CA LYS A 189 -20.61 10.93 0.47
C LYS A 189 -19.19 10.59 0.84
N ILE A 190 -18.81 9.33 0.64
CA ILE A 190 -17.46 8.83 0.93
C ILE A 190 -16.98 8.06 -0.28
N LEU A 191 -15.93 8.54 -0.94
CA LEU A 191 -15.18 7.81 -1.95
C LEU A 191 -14.02 7.08 -1.30
N LEU A 192 -13.92 5.79 -1.55
CA LEU A 192 -12.83 4.93 -1.10
C LEU A 192 -12.12 4.33 -2.30
N GLU A 193 -10.80 4.36 -2.30
CA GLU A 193 -9.98 3.51 -3.16
C GLU A 193 -9.15 2.56 -2.30
N VAL A 194 -9.19 1.28 -2.63
CA VAL A 194 -8.35 0.24 -1.99
C VAL A 194 -7.86 -0.74 -3.06
N PRO A 195 -6.66 -1.35 -2.89
CA PRO A 195 -6.24 -2.46 -3.73
C PRO A 195 -7.29 -3.58 -3.70
N ALA A 196 -7.68 -4.10 -4.86
CA ALA A 196 -8.73 -5.11 -5.01
C ALA A 196 -8.14 -6.49 -5.22
N ILE A 197 -8.44 -7.44 -4.33
CA ILE A 197 -7.98 -8.84 -4.44
C ILE A 197 -8.34 -9.44 -5.82
N GLU A 198 -9.48 -9.06 -6.36
CA GLU A 198 -9.96 -9.49 -7.69
C GLU A 198 -8.99 -9.13 -8.82
N CYS A 199 -8.16 -8.10 -8.59
CA CYS A 199 -7.20 -7.58 -9.55
C CYS A 199 -5.73 -7.90 -9.22
N PHE A 200 -5.45 -8.70 -8.19
CA PHE A 200 -4.06 -9.02 -7.80
C PHE A 200 -3.35 -9.93 -8.80
N LEU A 201 -4.07 -10.86 -9.39
CA LEU A 201 -3.50 -11.81 -10.34
C LEU A 201 -3.54 -11.23 -11.77
N LYS A 202 -2.40 -10.72 -12.21
CA LYS A 202 -2.15 -10.25 -13.57
C LYS A 202 -0.93 -10.98 -14.16
N PRO A 203 -0.79 -11.05 -15.51
CA PRO A 203 0.36 -11.73 -16.14
C PRO A 203 1.72 -11.23 -15.61
N ASP A 204 1.85 -9.92 -15.41
CA ASP A 204 3.10 -9.27 -15.00
C ASP A 204 3.04 -8.78 -13.53
N CYS A 205 2.29 -9.47 -12.65
CA CYS A 205 2.25 -9.10 -11.25
C CYS A 205 3.54 -9.53 -10.52
N GLU A 206 4.06 -8.64 -9.68
CA GLU A 206 5.17 -8.96 -8.79
C GLU A 206 4.76 -10.06 -7.81
N PRO A 207 5.53 -11.17 -7.68
CA PRO A 207 5.18 -12.22 -6.74
C PRO A 207 5.11 -11.69 -5.32
N PHE A 208 3.98 -11.91 -4.67
CA PHE A 208 3.65 -11.38 -3.34
C PHE A 208 3.74 -9.85 -3.20
N GLY A 209 3.75 -9.08 -4.29
CA GLY A 209 3.91 -7.63 -4.27
C GLY A 209 2.85 -6.91 -3.43
N GLU A 210 1.63 -7.47 -3.38
CA GLU A 210 0.53 -6.92 -2.59
C GLU A 210 0.70 -7.13 -1.08
N PHE A 211 1.49 -8.12 -0.65
CA PHE A 211 1.88 -8.30 0.74
C PHE A 211 3.12 -7.45 1.06
N SER A 212 2.99 -6.14 0.91
CA SER A 212 4.05 -5.18 1.22
C SER A 212 4.29 -5.06 2.73
N LEU A 213 5.27 -4.24 3.11
CA LEU A 213 5.55 -3.95 4.52
C LEU A 213 4.39 -3.19 5.21
N GLU A 214 3.54 -2.54 4.44
CA GLU A 214 2.54 -1.58 4.92
C GLU A 214 1.11 -2.07 4.76
N HIS A 215 0.85 -3.00 3.80
CA HIS A 215 -0.49 -3.52 3.56
C HIS A 215 -0.83 -4.61 4.58
N ILE A 216 -1.76 -4.30 5.45
CA ILE A 216 -2.24 -5.18 6.53
C ILE A 216 -3.70 -5.58 6.39
N GLN A 217 -4.39 -5.01 5.40
CA GLN A 217 -5.79 -5.25 5.04
C GLN A 217 -5.86 -5.58 3.55
N PHE A 218 -6.60 -6.62 3.18
CA PHE A 218 -6.72 -7.05 1.78
C PHE A 218 -8.20 -7.15 1.42
N PHE A 219 -8.67 -6.16 0.65
CA PHE A 219 -10.08 -6.01 0.34
C PHE A 219 -10.48 -6.75 -0.93
N ASP A 220 -11.59 -7.45 -0.87
CA ASP A 220 -12.43 -7.75 -2.02
C ASP A 220 -13.69 -6.87 -1.97
N THR A 221 -14.48 -6.92 -3.03
CA THR A 221 -15.73 -6.16 -3.14
C THR A 221 -16.67 -6.37 -1.95
N VAL A 222 -16.85 -7.63 -1.51
CA VAL A 222 -17.73 -7.97 -0.39
C VAL A 222 -17.21 -7.39 0.93
N ALA A 223 -15.90 -7.42 1.12
CA ALA A 223 -15.27 -6.90 2.33
C ALA A 223 -15.44 -5.38 2.48
N LEU A 224 -15.26 -4.63 1.39
CA LEU A 224 -15.45 -3.17 1.40
C LEU A 224 -16.92 -2.80 1.67
N ILE A 225 -17.85 -3.49 1.02
CA ILE A 225 -19.29 -3.31 1.26
C ILE A 225 -19.65 -3.66 2.72
N ASN A 226 -19.17 -4.78 3.24
CA ASN A 226 -19.39 -5.20 4.63
C ASN A 226 -18.90 -4.14 5.63
N LEU A 227 -17.69 -3.60 5.41
CA LEU A 227 -17.14 -2.55 6.27
C LEU A 227 -18.08 -1.36 6.32
N MET A 228 -18.43 -0.80 5.16
CA MET A 228 -19.18 0.44 5.07
C MET A 228 -20.63 0.27 5.51
N GLN A 229 -21.32 -0.78 5.08
CA GLN A 229 -22.71 -1.05 5.49
C GLN A 229 -22.82 -1.36 6.98
N SER A 230 -21.86 -2.11 7.54
CA SER A 230 -21.85 -2.38 8.99
C SER A 230 -21.58 -1.14 9.85
N LEU A 231 -21.07 -0.08 9.24
CA LEU A 231 -20.88 1.23 9.85
C LEU A 231 -22.00 2.22 9.50
N GLY A 232 -23.02 1.79 8.75
CA GLY A 232 -24.20 2.61 8.44
C GLY A 232 -24.06 3.45 7.18
N ALA A 233 -23.10 3.18 6.32
CA ALA A 233 -23.00 3.84 5.03
C ALA A 233 -23.62 2.98 3.92
N ARG A 234 -24.46 3.58 3.07
CA ARG A 234 -25.14 2.93 1.96
C ARG A 234 -24.27 3.02 0.70
N GLN A 235 -24.05 1.90 0.03
CA GLN A 235 -23.38 1.87 -1.27
C GLN A 235 -24.19 2.63 -2.33
N LEU A 236 -23.52 3.52 -3.06
CA LEU A 236 -24.06 4.21 -4.24
C LEU A 236 -23.53 3.61 -5.54
N ALA A 237 -22.21 3.38 -5.60
CA ALA A 237 -21.53 2.81 -6.76
C ALA A 237 -20.28 2.05 -6.34
N LEU A 238 -19.81 1.14 -7.19
CA LEU A 238 -18.54 0.46 -7.03
C LEU A 238 -18.04 0.04 -8.42
N ASP A 239 -16.80 0.42 -8.75
CA ASP A 239 -16.12 0.06 -9.99
C ASP A 239 -14.74 -0.58 -9.66
N LEU A 240 -14.40 -1.66 -10.36
CA LEU A 240 -13.04 -2.20 -10.34
C LEU A 240 -12.19 -1.42 -11.34
N LEU A 241 -11.02 -0.96 -10.90
CA LEU A 241 -10.04 -0.27 -11.73
C LEU A 241 -8.92 -1.23 -12.10
N ASP A 242 -8.97 -1.74 -13.32
CA ASP A 242 -7.90 -2.53 -13.92
C ASP A 242 -7.11 -1.67 -14.91
N LEU A 243 -6.23 -0.84 -14.35
CA LEU A 243 -5.40 0.05 -15.17
C LEU A 243 -4.15 -0.71 -15.66
N PRO A 244 -3.86 -0.71 -16.98
CA PRO A 244 -2.74 -1.47 -17.55
C PRO A 244 -1.37 -1.12 -16.96
N MET A 245 -1.18 0.12 -16.50
CA MET A 245 0.08 0.62 -15.94
C MET A 245 0.22 0.36 -14.44
N VAL A 246 -0.84 -0.09 -13.77
CA VAL A 246 -0.85 -0.39 -12.33
C VAL A 246 -0.61 -1.88 -12.15
N ALA A 247 0.41 -2.25 -11.38
CA ALA A 247 0.78 -3.64 -11.18
C ALA A 247 -0.35 -4.47 -10.55
N SER A 248 -1.11 -3.86 -9.66
CA SER A 248 -2.38 -4.39 -9.14
C SER A 248 -3.49 -3.38 -9.42
N GLY A 249 -4.69 -3.86 -9.73
CA GLY A 249 -5.86 -2.99 -9.82
C GLY A 249 -6.40 -2.66 -8.43
N SER A 250 -7.24 -1.67 -8.41
CA SER A 250 -7.95 -1.23 -7.21
C SER A 250 -9.46 -1.26 -7.42
N MET A 251 -10.22 -0.92 -6.40
CA MET A 251 -11.64 -0.65 -6.52
C MET A 251 -11.95 0.75 -6.01
N LEU A 252 -12.85 1.45 -6.70
CA LEU A 252 -13.48 2.67 -6.25
C LEU A 252 -14.85 2.35 -5.71
N GLY A 253 -15.10 2.66 -4.44
CA GLY A 253 -16.40 2.52 -3.81
C GLY A 253 -16.95 3.86 -3.36
N LEU A 254 -18.13 4.25 -3.83
CA LEU A 254 -18.85 5.44 -3.38
C LEU A 254 -19.98 5.03 -2.45
N PHE A 255 -19.98 5.64 -1.26
CA PHE A 255 -20.97 5.37 -0.21
C PHE A 255 -21.59 6.68 0.28
N GLU A 256 -22.74 6.59 0.92
CA GLU A 256 -23.42 7.71 1.57
C GLU A 256 -23.65 7.40 3.05
N TRP A 257 -23.22 8.30 3.91
CA TRP A 257 -23.39 8.17 5.35
C TRP A 257 -24.85 8.40 5.78
N SER A 258 -25.46 7.41 6.47
CA SER A 258 -26.84 7.50 6.92
C SER A 258 -27.07 8.31 8.21
N GLY A 259 -25.99 8.67 8.90
CA GLY A 259 -26.06 9.38 10.19
C GLY A 259 -26.07 8.49 11.43
N SER A 260 -26.09 7.15 11.26
CA SER A 260 -26.10 6.23 12.41
C SER A 260 -25.45 4.90 12.11
N ILE A 261 -24.77 4.31 13.10
CA ILE A 261 -24.19 2.98 13.03
C ILE A 261 -25.22 1.95 13.46
N PRO A 262 -25.47 0.88 12.68
CA PRO A 262 -26.40 -0.19 13.04
C PRO A 262 -25.99 -0.91 14.31
N LEU A 263 -26.96 -1.15 15.22
CA LEU A 263 -26.72 -1.90 16.45
C LEU A 263 -26.38 -3.39 16.19
N LYS A 264 -26.95 -3.94 15.11
CA LYS A 264 -26.76 -5.35 14.71
C LYS A 264 -26.42 -5.39 13.22
N PRO A 265 -25.15 -5.17 12.87
CA PRO A 265 -24.73 -5.24 11.47
C PRO A 265 -24.84 -6.67 10.94
N VAL A 266 -25.22 -6.79 9.67
CA VAL A 266 -25.21 -8.04 8.93
C VAL A 266 -23.99 -8.09 8.04
N PHE A 267 -23.32 -9.24 7.97
CA PHE A 267 -22.15 -9.44 7.13
C PHE A 267 -22.42 -10.54 6.09
N GLN A 268 -22.08 -10.26 4.85
CA GLN A 268 -22.01 -11.29 3.82
C GLN A 268 -20.67 -12.00 3.90
N ARG A 269 -20.64 -13.30 3.61
CA ARG A 269 -19.39 -14.03 3.53
C ARG A 269 -18.82 -13.92 2.12
N SER A 270 -17.59 -13.46 2.00
CA SER A 270 -16.85 -13.53 0.75
C SER A 270 -16.42 -14.98 0.47
N GLU A 271 -16.71 -15.47 -0.73
CA GLU A 271 -16.27 -16.79 -1.21
C GLU A 271 -15.23 -16.67 -2.34
N SER A 272 -14.64 -15.50 -2.50
CA SER A 272 -13.60 -15.24 -3.52
C SER A 272 -12.42 -16.20 -3.36
N GLN A 273 -11.98 -16.79 -4.47
CA GLN A 273 -10.79 -17.62 -4.57
C GLN A 273 -9.57 -16.84 -5.12
N ALA A 274 -9.74 -15.57 -5.45
CA ALA A 274 -8.71 -14.75 -6.10
C ALA A 274 -7.44 -14.64 -5.25
N MET A 275 -7.56 -14.47 -3.93
CA MET A 275 -6.42 -14.44 -3.01
C MET A 275 -5.62 -15.75 -3.05
N LYS A 276 -6.29 -16.90 -3.07
CA LYS A 276 -5.63 -18.21 -3.15
C LYS A 276 -4.87 -18.36 -4.45
N ALA A 277 -5.50 -18.02 -5.57
CA ALA A 277 -4.87 -18.08 -6.89
C ALA A 277 -3.65 -17.16 -6.98
N TYR A 278 -3.74 -15.94 -6.42
CA TYR A 278 -2.61 -15.01 -6.36
C TYR A 278 -1.43 -15.55 -5.53
N ILE A 279 -1.70 -16.16 -4.35
CA ILE A 279 -0.66 -16.76 -3.51
C ILE A 279 0.02 -17.93 -4.24
N GLU A 280 -0.75 -18.82 -4.87
CA GLU A 280 -0.22 -19.98 -5.61
C GLU A 280 0.66 -19.54 -6.78
N ALA A 281 0.21 -18.57 -7.58
CA ALA A 281 0.99 -18.02 -8.70
C ALA A 281 2.27 -17.31 -8.21
N SER A 282 2.17 -16.52 -7.13
CA SER A 282 3.31 -15.84 -6.52
C SER A 282 4.36 -16.83 -6.00
N GLN A 283 3.92 -17.92 -5.36
CA GLN A 283 4.83 -18.95 -4.85
C GLN A 283 5.58 -19.64 -6.01
N GLN A 284 4.88 -19.97 -7.09
CA GLN A 284 5.51 -20.57 -8.26
C GLN A 284 6.55 -19.65 -8.91
N GLN A 285 6.25 -18.36 -9.02
CA GLN A 285 7.20 -17.36 -9.56
C GLN A 285 8.41 -17.21 -8.64
N LEU A 286 8.20 -17.13 -7.34
CA LEU A 286 9.29 -17.03 -6.36
C LEU A 286 10.19 -18.28 -6.41
N ASP A 287 9.61 -19.48 -6.44
CA ASP A 287 10.37 -20.73 -6.53
C ASP A 287 11.23 -20.79 -7.81
N ASN A 288 10.71 -20.30 -8.93
CA ASN A 288 11.48 -20.18 -10.17
C ASN A 288 12.62 -19.16 -10.05
N ALA A 289 12.38 -18.01 -9.40
CA ALA A 289 13.40 -17.01 -9.15
C ALA A 289 14.52 -17.54 -8.24
N LEU A 290 14.17 -18.24 -7.18
CA LEU A 290 15.14 -18.82 -6.24
C LEU A 290 16.06 -19.87 -6.90
N ARG A 291 15.58 -20.61 -7.89
CA ARG A 291 16.39 -21.58 -8.65
C ARG A 291 17.48 -20.91 -9.53
N ARG A 292 17.33 -19.63 -9.85
CA ARG A 292 18.32 -18.86 -10.64
C ARG A 292 19.48 -18.34 -9.80
N ILE A 293 19.35 -18.37 -8.47
CA ILE A 293 20.37 -17.85 -7.56
C ILE A 293 21.52 -18.84 -7.50
N PRO A 294 22.76 -18.43 -7.86
CA PRO A 294 23.90 -19.32 -7.86
C PRO A 294 24.36 -19.63 -6.43
N ALA A 295 25.03 -20.75 -6.28
CA ALA A 295 25.89 -20.97 -5.13
C ALA A 295 27.06 -19.98 -5.15
N GLY A 296 27.53 -19.55 -3.98
CA GLY A 296 28.62 -18.58 -3.83
C GLY A 296 28.18 -17.26 -3.21
N ARG A 297 29.07 -16.27 -3.28
CA ARG A 297 28.86 -14.96 -2.71
C ARG A 297 28.10 -14.05 -3.67
N VAL A 298 27.12 -13.31 -3.14
CA VAL A 298 26.31 -12.36 -3.92
C VAL A 298 26.20 -11.03 -3.20
N ILE A 299 26.07 -9.94 -3.97
CA ILE A 299 25.63 -8.63 -3.51
C ILE A 299 24.22 -8.43 -4.03
N ILE A 300 23.29 -7.95 -3.20
CA ILE A 300 21.93 -7.66 -3.62
C ILE A 300 21.82 -6.19 -4.01
N TYR A 301 21.31 -5.92 -5.21
CA TYR A 301 20.93 -4.59 -5.66
C TYR A 301 19.44 -4.39 -5.51
N GLY A 302 19.07 -3.38 -4.72
CA GLY A 302 17.70 -3.06 -4.32
C GLY A 302 17.45 -3.36 -2.84
N ALA A 303 16.93 -2.39 -2.09
CA ALA A 303 16.65 -2.49 -0.66
C ALA A 303 15.17 -2.23 -0.34
N GLY A 304 14.27 -2.69 -1.21
CA GLY A 304 12.82 -2.57 -1.06
C GLY A 304 12.18 -3.80 -0.39
N SER A 305 10.82 -3.81 -0.39
CA SER A 305 10.01 -4.91 0.17
C SER A 305 10.28 -6.26 -0.50
N HIS A 306 10.60 -6.27 -1.81
CA HIS A 306 11.01 -7.47 -2.52
C HIS A 306 12.26 -8.10 -1.88
N THR A 307 13.29 -7.29 -1.60
CA THR A 307 14.54 -7.77 -0.94
C THR A 307 14.28 -8.21 0.49
N ALA A 308 13.47 -7.48 1.26
CA ALA A 308 13.12 -7.85 2.61
C ALA A 308 12.48 -9.25 2.67
N ARG A 309 11.62 -9.59 1.69
CA ARG A 309 11.05 -10.93 1.54
C ARG A 309 12.08 -11.95 1.08
N LEU A 310 12.84 -11.62 0.05
CA LEU A 310 13.84 -12.52 -0.55
C LEU A 310 14.87 -12.99 0.49
N LEU A 311 15.34 -12.11 1.37
CA LEU A 311 16.31 -12.42 2.42
C LEU A 311 15.85 -13.56 3.34
N ALA A 312 14.54 -13.65 3.64
CA ALA A 312 14.01 -14.73 4.46
C ALA A 312 14.12 -16.12 3.81
N PHE A 313 14.30 -16.17 2.49
CA PHE A 313 14.49 -17.41 1.72
C PHE A 313 15.96 -17.66 1.38
N LEU A 314 16.75 -16.62 1.14
CA LEU A 314 18.18 -16.77 0.76
C LEU A 314 18.99 -17.53 1.80
N GLU A 315 18.71 -17.35 3.07
CA GLU A 315 19.39 -18.08 4.16
C GLU A 315 19.17 -19.60 4.11
N ARG A 316 18.16 -20.05 3.33
CA ARG A 316 17.83 -21.48 3.14
C ARG A 316 18.43 -22.07 1.87
N ILE A 317 19.06 -21.25 1.01
CA ILE A 317 19.70 -21.71 -0.22
C ILE A 317 21.11 -22.22 0.10
N PRO A 318 21.38 -23.54 -0.08
CA PRO A 318 22.69 -24.09 0.24
C PRO A 318 23.80 -23.40 -0.57
N GLY A 319 24.84 -22.94 0.13
CA GLY A 319 26.00 -22.32 -0.49
C GLY A 319 25.81 -20.89 -0.99
N CYS A 320 24.65 -20.25 -0.81
CA CYS A 320 24.48 -18.84 -1.09
C CYS A 320 24.86 -17.97 0.13
N GLU A 321 25.78 -17.03 -0.07
CA GLU A 321 26.21 -16.08 0.96
C GLU A 321 25.98 -14.65 0.50
N VAL A 322 25.10 -13.91 1.18
CA VAL A 322 24.89 -12.47 0.92
C VAL A 322 25.97 -11.66 1.62
N LEU A 323 26.80 -10.96 0.84
CA LEU A 323 27.87 -10.10 1.36
C LEU A 323 27.38 -8.69 1.72
N GLY A 324 26.37 -8.18 1.01
CA GLY A 324 25.87 -6.85 1.24
C GLY A 324 24.64 -6.52 0.41
N ILE A 325 24.03 -5.39 0.73
CA ILE A 325 22.87 -4.83 0.02
C ILE A 325 23.22 -3.41 -0.41
N VAL A 326 22.93 -3.07 -1.66
CA VAL A 326 23.12 -1.73 -2.20
C VAL A 326 21.82 -1.21 -2.77
N ASP A 327 21.63 0.10 -2.73
CA ASP A 327 20.48 0.78 -3.36
C ASP A 327 20.91 2.15 -3.86
N ASN A 328 20.32 2.62 -4.95
CA ASN A 328 20.59 3.95 -5.50
C ASN A 328 19.76 5.07 -4.82
N ASN A 329 18.78 4.72 -3.98
CA ASN A 329 18.04 5.69 -3.18
C ASN A 329 18.90 6.18 -2.00
N PRO A 330 19.36 7.44 -2.00
CA PRO A 330 20.23 7.96 -0.94
C PRO A 330 19.56 7.96 0.44
N ASN A 331 18.22 7.96 0.50
CA ASN A 331 17.47 7.90 1.76
C ASN A 331 17.55 6.53 2.43
N LEU A 332 17.98 5.49 1.70
CA LEU A 332 18.17 4.14 2.24
C LEU A 332 19.62 3.88 2.66
N GLU A 333 20.59 4.69 2.23
CA GLU A 333 21.99 4.52 2.59
C GLU A 333 22.18 4.65 4.12
N GLY A 334 22.92 3.72 4.69
CA GLY A 334 23.15 3.64 6.14
C GLY A 334 22.01 2.98 6.93
N LYS A 335 20.82 2.79 6.35
CA LYS A 335 19.72 2.08 7.02
C LYS A 335 19.98 0.57 7.06
N ARG A 336 19.42 -0.10 8.06
CA ARG A 336 19.55 -1.55 8.21
C ARG A 336 18.41 -2.29 7.49
N MET A 337 18.79 -3.39 6.81
CA MET A 337 17.87 -4.39 6.30
C MET A 337 18.33 -5.78 6.77
N GLY A 338 17.58 -6.39 7.68
CA GLY A 338 18.04 -7.54 8.42
C GLY A 338 19.35 -7.25 9.17
N ARG A 339 20.39 -8.05 8.91
CA ARG A 339 21.73 -7.86 9.49
C ARG A 339 22.63 -6.92 8.69
N TRP A 340 22.25 -6.56 7.46
CA TRP A 340 23.08 -5.73 6.58
C TRP A 340 22.75 -4.24 6.70
N THR A 341 23.76 -3.41 6.47
CA THR A 341 23.60 -1.98 6.26
C THR A 341 23.57 -1.73 4.76
N VAL A 342 22.57 -0.99 4.30
CA VAL A 342 22.43 -0.61 2.88
C VAL A 342 23.55 0.36 2.51
N ARG A 343 24.26 0.10 1.42
CA ARG A 343 25.38 0.91 0.91
C ARG A 343 25.03 1.52 -0.44
N ALA A 344 25.79 2.53 -0.84
CA ALA A 344 25.69 3.09 -2.19
C ALA A 344 26.16 2.08 -3.24
N PRO A 345 25.61 2.11 -4.47
CA PRO A 345 25.97 1.19 -5.57
C PRO A 345 27.44 1.24 -5.96
N SER A 346 28.14 2.36 -5.71
CA SER A 346 29.57 2.51 -5.97
C SER A 346 30.43 1.44 -5.26
N SER A 347 29.95 0.90 -4.13
CA SER A 347 30.64 -0.12 -3.37
C SER A 347 30.71 -1.50 -4.07
N ILE A 348 29.92 -1.74 -5.11
CA ILE A 348 30.00 -2.98 -5.92
C ILE A 348 31.38 -3.09 -6.59
N LYS A 349 31.98 -1.98 -7.00
CA LYS A 349 33.30 -1.94 -7.67
C LYS A 349 34.44 -2.43 -6.78
N GLU A 350 34.25 -2.50 -5.47
CA GLU A 350 35.23 -3.04 -4.51
C GLU A 350 35.39 -4.57 -4.64
N THR A 351 34.42 -5.24 -5.31
CA THR A 351 34.37 -6.71 -5.40
C THR A 351 33.94 -7.13 -6.83
N PRO A 352 34.77 -6.92 -7.86
CA PRO A 352 34.38 -7.07 -9.26
C PRO A 352 33.98 -8.50 -9.67
N ASP A 353 34.47 -9.51 -8.95
CA ASP A 353 34.22 -10.93 -9.23
C ASP A 353 32.95 -11.48 -8.55
N ILE A 354 32.29 -10.67 -7.72
CA ILE A 354 31.10 -11.09 -6.97
C ILE A 354 29.84 -10.82 -7.81
N ALA A 355 28.97 -11.82 -7.92
CA ALA A 355 27.72 -11.68 -8.64
C ALA A 355 26.77 -10.66 -7.98
N VAL A 356 26.12 -9.82 -8.78
CA VAL A 356 25.11 -8.87 -8.34
C VAL A 356 23.73 -9.42 -8.65
N LEU A 357 22.98 -9.72 -7.59
CA LEU A 357 21.59 -10.17 -7.66
C LEU A 357 20.66 -8.95 -7.74
N VAL A 358 20.00 -8.76 -8.88
CA VAL A 358 19.07 -7.64 -9.07
C VAL A 358 17.72 -7.99 -8.43
N SER A 359 17.49 -7.42 -7.25
CA SER A 359 16.30 -7.67 -6.43
C SER A 359 15.23 -6.61 -6.66
N SER A 360 14.70 -6.58 -7.88
CA SER A 360 13.58 -5.72 -8.28
C SER A 360 12.78 -6.45 -9.34
N TYR A 361 11.48 -6.50 -9.22
CA TYR A 361 10.62 -7.07 -10.25
C TYR A 361 10.41 -6.07 -11.40
N ARG A 362 9.91 -4.88 -11.06
CA ARG A 362 9.49 -3.86 -12.04
C ARG A 362 10.64 -3.16 -12.75
N SER A 363 11.74 -2.94 -12.04
CA SER A 363 12.88 -2.17 -12.56
C SER A 363 14.07 -3.06 -12.93
N GLN A 364 13.90 -4.39 -12.94
CA GLN A 364 15.01 -5.33 -13.12
C GLN A 364 15.82 -5.04 -14.39
N GLU A 365 15.15 -4.90 -15.53
CA GLU A 365 15.83 -4.68 -16.81
C GLU A 365 16.53 -3.30 -16.88
N ALA A 366 15.90 -2.25 -16.36
CA ALA A 366 16.49 -0.92 -16.31
C ALA A 366 17.75 -0.91 -15.42
N ILE A 367 17.67 -1.55 -14.24
CA ILE A 367 18.81 -1.69 -13.33
C ILE A 367 19.91 -2.54 -13.99
N ALA A 368 19.55 -3.64 -14.64
CA ALA A 368 20.52 -4.52 -15.30
C ALA A 368 21.22 -3.81 -16.46
N ALA A 369 20.50 -3.03 -17.27
CA ALA A 369 21.09 -2.23 -18.36
C ALA A 369 22.12 -1.24 -17.80
N HIS A 370 21.76 -0.49 -16.78
CA HIS A 370 22.67 0.46 -16.11
C HIS A 370 23.92 -0.24 -15.52
N LEU A 371 23.73 -1.38 -14.84
CA LEU A 371 24.85 -2.11 -14.24
C LEU A 371 25.81 -2.68 -15.28
N ARG A 372 25.32 -3.19 -16.43
CA ARG A 372 26.17 -3.67 -17.53
C ARG A 372 27.13 -2.61 -18.06
N GLU A 373 26.75 -1.33 -17.98
CA GLU A 373 27.58 -0.20 -18.43
C GLU A 373 28.56 0.28 -17.34
N THR A 374 28.25 0.04 -16.07
CA THR A 374 28.94 0.72 -14.95
C THR A 374 29.79 -0.19 -14.07
N VAL A 375 29.54 -1.51 -14.08
CA VAL A 375 30.29 -2.49 -13.26
C VAL A 375 30.63 -3.75 -14.05
N PRO A 376 31.78 -4.40 -13.80
CA PRO A 376 32.18 -5.63 -14.48
C PRO A 376 31.52 -6.89 -13.89
N ASN A 377 30.82 -6.80 -12.81
CA ASN A 377 30.27 -7.89 -12.02
C ASN A 377 29.28 -8.76 -12.85
N PRO A 378 29.30 -10.10 -12.67
CA PRO A 378 28.23 -10.95 -13.21
C PRO A 378 26.87 -10.54 -12.63
N LEU A 379 25.84 -10.45 -13.49
CA LEU A 379 24.50 -10.11 -13.06
C LEU A 379 23.61 -11.35 -12.97
N VAL A 380 22.82 -11.44 -11.91
CA VAL A 380 21.78 -12.46 -11.72
C VAL A 380 20.43 -11.77 -11.76
N LEU A 381 19.65 -12.11 -12.78
CA LEU A 381 18.28 -11.61 -12.95
C LEU A 381 17.30 -12.69 -12.48
N LEU A 382 16.41 -12.30 -11.57
CA LEU A 382 15.47 -13.22 -10.93
C LEU A 382 14.26 -13.54 -11.81
N TYR A 383 13.83 -12.57 -12.62
CA TYR A 383 12.61 -12.61 -13.41
C TYR A 383 12.91 -12.36 -14.88
N HIS A 384 12.09 -12.96 -15.79
CA HIS A 384 12.12 -12.86 -17.28
C HIS A 384 13.26 -13.54 -17.99
#